data_7a6d03bac8ce4541bf8399cf824043fc
#
_entry.id   7a6d03bac8ce4541bf8399cf824043fc
#
_cell.length_a   1.000
_cell.length_b   1.000
_cell.length_c   1.000
_cell.angle_alpha   90.00
_cell.angle_beta   90.00
_cell.angle_gamma   90.00
#
_symmetry.space_group_name_H-M   'P 1'
#
loop_
_entity.id
_entity.type
_entity.pdbx_description
1 polymer ?
#
loop_
_entity_poly.entity_id
_entity_poly.type
_entity_poly.pdbx_seq_one_letter_code
_entity_poly.pdbx_strand_id
1 'polypeptide(L)'
;MASTLSRSVDSDTPYTGAADNFTTPDLREAKTRTEGLLQATHEMDVLERRPGQFLASVSHSRVGGFGIMDFDYRAGVVIRCEPPVRWVTVNFVTAGSAEFASEGRAPILVDPSSAAVNDYTRPIRMTVSESAAQSMVTISKARLESYLQNLIGRAPDQPLRFSPTIDMRREGARFAATLSMIRSHLASRPDAEIAPSLAAEYEHALISALVLGQPNNFTQLIFAPVTPSPARVTDRVVEYIDSATDVPFTVRELTDVAQVSERALYAAFRRDLGVSPMAYLRKIRLIRAREALLTAQEDHAAVETTVTAVAYRFGFNHVGRFAAHYRAEFGEFPSETRKSRVVAVRSLTDTSRSH
;
A
#
# COMPACT_ATOMS: atom_id res chain seq x y z
N MET A 1 -30.99 24.76 -23.83
CA MET A 1 -30.83 24.29 -22.44
C MET A 1 -30.44 22.84 -22.51
N ALA A 2 -29.13 22.54 -22.46
CA ALA A 2 -28.57 21.21 -22.40
C ALA A 2 -27.70 21.17 -21.15
N SER A 3 -28.19 20.46 -20.15
CA SER A 3 -27.53 20.27 -18.85
C SER A 3 -26.37 19.26 -19.02
N THR A 4 -25.14 19.75 -18.99
CA THR A 4 -23.95 18.90 -18.97
C THR A 4 -23.75 18.40 -17.53
N LEU A 5 -24.20 17.19 -17.27
CA LEU A 5 -23.90 16.46 -16.03
C LEU A 5 -22.39 16.13 -16.04
N SER A 6 -21.62 16.94 -15.30
CA SER A 6 -20.26 16.60 -14.89
C SER A 6 -20.34 15.36 -13.99
N ARG A 7 -19.99 14.20 -14.53
CA ARG A 7 -19.69 13.03 -13.72
C ARG A 7 -18.36 13.29 -13.02
N SER A 8 -18.42 13.55 -11.73
CA SER A 8 -17.25 13.42 -10.85
C SER A 8 -16.84 11.95 -10.88
N VAL A 9 -15.74 11.65 -11.57
CA VAL A 9 -15.12 10.32 -11.54
C VAL A 9 -14.50 10.19 -10.16
N ASP A 10 -15.05 9.28 -9.37
CA ASP A 10 -14.55 8.89 -8.06
C ASP A 10 -13.09 8.40 -8.20
N SER A 11 -12.15 9.11 -7.60
CA SER A 11 -10.72 9.03 -7.87
C SER A 11 -10.01 7.82 -7.25
N ASP A 12 -10.73 6.96 -6.55
CA ASP A 12 -10.21 5.80 -5.82
C ASP A 12 -10.53 4.44 -6.48
N THR A 13 -11.19 4.43 -7.63
CA THR A 13 -11.46 3.17 -8.34
C THR A 13 -10.15 2.65 -8.94
N PRO A 14 -9.68 1.44 -8.59
CA PRO A 14 -8.53 0.84 -9.23
C PRO A 14 -8.87 0.58 -10.71
N TYR A 15 -8.29 1.37 -11.59
CA TYR A 15 -8.45 1.18 -13.02
C TYR A 15 -7.38 0.20 -13.52
N THR A 16 -7.80 -0.97 -13.91
CA THR A 16 -7.02 -1.94 -14.66
C THR A 16 -7.43 -1.83 -16.12
N GLY A 17 -6.85 -0.92 -16.87
CA GLY A 17 -7.23 -0.67 -18.26
C GLY A 17 -6.05 -0.80 -19.21
N ALA A 18 -6.39 -1.15 -20.45
CA ALA A 18 -5.48 -1.27 -21.58
C ALA A 18 -4.56 -0.04 -21.74
N ALA A 19 -3.37 -0.28 -22.31
CA ALA A 19 -2.41 0.78 -22.63
C ALA A 19 -3.10 1.82 -23.54
N ASP A 20 -3.14 3.08 -23.11
CA ASP A 20 -3.63 4.18 -23.93
C ASP A 20 -2.44 4.81 -24.68
N ASN A 21 -2.24 4.33 -25.90
CA ASN A 21 -1.13 4.72 -26.73
C ASN A 21 -1.61 5.65 -27.83
N PHE A 22 -0.83 6.69 -28.14
CA PHE A 22 -1.11 7.53 -29.28
C PHE A 22 0.15 8.09 -29.92
N THR A 23 0.01 8.46 -31.21
CA THR A 23 1.03 9.19 -31.95
C THR A 23 0.35 10.32 -32.69
N THR A 24 0.86 11.54 -32.57
CA THR A 24 0.32 12.73 -33.23
C THR A 24 1.39 13.74 -33.61
N PRO A 25 1.32 14.37 -34.80
CA PRO A 25 2.16 15.50 -35.17
C PRO A 25 1.62 16.85 -34.64
N ASP A 26 0.42 16.88 -34.05
CA ASP A 26 -0.20 18.08 -33.52
C ASP A 26 0.14 18.28 -32.04
N LEU A 27 0.83 19.40 -31.75
CA LEU A 27 1.26 19.79 -30.42
C LEU A 27 0.06 20.00 -29.47
N ARG A 28 -1.05 20.55 -29.96
CA ARG A 28 -2.25 20.79 -29.14
C ARG A 28 -2.95 19.50 -28.79
N GLU A 29 -3.06 18.58 -29.74
CA GLU A 29 -3.59 17.24 -29.50
C GLU A 29 -2.71 16.50 -28.51
N ALA A 30 -1.38 16.51 -28.68
CA ALA A 30 -0.44 15.90 -27.75
C ALA A 30 -0.63 16.44 -26.32
N LYS A 31 -0.70 17.77 -26.16
CA LYS A 31 -0.97 18.43 -24.87
C LYS A 31 -2.30 17.97 -24.29
N THR A 32 -3.40 18.08 -25.03
CA THR A 32 -4.75 17.75 -24.52
C THR A 32 -4.85 16.30 -24.08
N ARG A 33 -4.29 15.38 -24.85
CA ARG A 33 -4.31 13.94 -24.51
C ARG A 33 -3.46 13.64 -23.28
N THR A 34 -2.27 14.22 -23.16
CA THR A 34 -1.43 14.04 -21.97
C THR A 34 -2.03 14.68 -20.72
N GLU A 35 -2.70 15.83 -20.82
CA GLU A 35 -3.48 16.42 -19.72
C GLU A 35 -4.59 15.48 -19.23
N GLY A 36 -5.30 14.83 -20.16
CA GLY A 36 -6.31 13.83 -19.85
C GLY A 36 -5.75 12.62 -19.09
N LEU A 37 -4.62 12.08 -19.55
CA LEU A 37 -3.94 10.95 -18.91
C LEU A 37 -3.40 11.29 -17.52
N LEU A 38 -2.81 12.47 -17.36
CA LEU A 38 -2.24 12.94 -16.10
C LEU A 38 -3.27 13.54 -15.14
N GLN A 39 -4.46 13.89 -15.65
CA GLN A 39 -5.45 14.67 -14.90
C GLN A 39 -4.81 15.94 -14.29
N ALA A 40 -3.93 16.57 -15.03
CA ALA A 40 -3.20 17.77 -14.63
C ALA A 40 -2.94 18.63 -15.87
N THR A 41 -3.14 19.94 -15.74
CA THR A 41 -2.88 20.90 -16.80
C THR A 41 -1.38 21.21 -16.90
N HIS A 42 -0.91 21.45 -18.11
CA HIS A 42 0.46 21.89 -18.35
C HIS A 42 0.53 22.71 -19.65
N GLU A 43 1.54 23.54 -19.77
CA GLU A 43 1.89 24.19 -21.03
C GLU A 43 2.98 23.38 -21.74
N MET A 44 2.90 23.30 -23.09
CA MET A 44 3.85 22.58 -23.93
C MET A 44 4.22 23.44 -25.16
N ASP A 45 5.52 23.65 -25.36
CA ASP A 45 6.09 24.35 -26.48
C ASP A 45 7.24 23.54 -27.10
N VAL A 46 7.46 23.72 -28.43
CA VAL A 46 8.64 23.18 -29.14
C VAL A 46 9.76 24.20 -29.08
N LEU A 47 10.97 23.75 -28.69
CA LEU A 47 12.16 24.65 -28.59
C LEU A 47 12.57 25.26 -29.92
N GLU A 48 12.63 24.42 -30.96
CA GLU A 48 12.95 24.86 -32.32
C GLU A 48 11.82 24.38 -33.24
N ARG A 49 11.10 25.36 -33.85
CA ARG A 49 10.01 25.04 -34.76
C ARG A 49 10.59 24.77 -36.17
N ARG A 50 10.84 23.49 -36.46
CA ARG A 50 11.13 23.04 -37.83
C ARG A 50 9.88 22.36 -38.39
N PRO A 51 9.41 22.76 -39.59
CA PRO A 51 8.22 22.15 -40.19
C PRO A 51 8.34 20.63 -40.29
N GLY A 52 7.33 19.89 -39.77
CA GLY A 52 7.25 18.43 -39.86
C GLY A 52 8.15 17.66 -38.90
N GLN A 53 8.88 18.32 -38.00
CA GLN A 53 9.78 17.62 -37.06
C GLN A 53 9.09 17.10 -35.80
N PHE A 54 8.06 17.81 -35.28
CA PHE A 54 7.36 17.37 -34.08
C PHE A 54 6.50 16.13 -34.35
N LEU A 55 6.72 15.09 -33.59
CA LEU A 55 5.89 13.91 -33.58
C LEU A 55 5.89 13.35 -32.15
N ALA A 56 4.80 13.53 -31.42
CA ALA A 56 4.64 12.97 -30.09
C ALA A 56 4.17 11.51 -30.19
N SER A 57 4.96 10.59 -29.68
CA SER A 57 4.55 9.20 -29.41
C SER A 57 4.49 9.01 -27.90
N VAL A 58 3.31 8.68 -27.40
CA VAL A 58 3.06 8.51 -25.96
C VAL A 58 2.46 7.14 -25.73
N SER A 59 3.01 6.39 -24.79
CA SER A 59 2.40 5.20 -24.24
C SER A 59 2.08 5.40 -22.77
N HIS A 60 0.94 4.89 -22.32
CA HIS A 60 0.51 4.96 -20.93
C HIS A 60 -0.04 3.61 -20.47
N SER A 61 0.51 3.10 -19.40
CA SER A 61 0.01 1.90 -18.69
C SER A 61 -0.33 2.27 -17.26
N ARG A 62 -1.52 1.96 -16.82
CA ARG A 62 -1.96 2.19 -15.43
C ARG A 62 -2.03 0.87 -14.69
N VAL A 63 -1.42 0.81 -13.50
CA VAL A 63 -1.36 -0.36 -12.64
C VAL A 63 -1.75 0.06 -11.22
N GLY A 64 -2.95 -0.29 -10.79
CA GLY A 64 -3.44 0.13 -9.47
C GLY A 64 -3.40 1.65 -9.31
N GLY A 65 -2.71 2.13 -8.29
CA GLY A 65 -2.57 3.57 -7.95
C GLY A 65 -1.39 4.29 -8.58
N PHE A 66 -0.67 3.67 -9.53
CA PHE A 66 0.43 4.31 -10.26
C PHE A 66 0.29 4.18 -11.77
N GLY A 67 0.97 5.05 -12.51
CA GLY A 67 1.04 5.01 -13.97
C GLY A 67 2.47 4.99 -14.46
N ILE A 68 2.68 4.36 -15.61
CA ILE A 68 3.94 4.37 -16.36
C ILE A 68 3.66 5.01 -17.70
N MET A 69 4.40 6.06 -18.04
CA MET A 69 4.27 6.77 -19.32
C MET A 69 5.63 6.83 -19.99
N ASP A 70 5.65 6.59 -21.29
CA ASP A 70 6.83 6.80 -22.11
C ASP A 70 6.52 7.86 -23.18
N PHE A 71 7.47 8.73 -23.43
CA PHE A 71 7.36 9.85 -24.34
C PHE A 71 8.53 9.89 -25.30
N ASP A 72 8.23 10.06 -26.59
CA ASP A 72 9.18 10.42 -27.63
C ASP A 72 8.56 11.57 -28.44
N TYR A 73 9.18 12.74 -28.43
CA TYR A 73 8.65 13.93 -29.12
C TYR A 73 9.32 14.20 -30.45
N ARG A 74 10.43 13.53 -30.76
CA ARG A 74 11.28 13.78 -31.95
C ARG A 74 11.62 15.24 -32.17
N ALA A 75 11.50 16.07 -31.15
CA ALA A 75 11.79 17.47 -31.11
C ALA A 75 12.15 17.88 -29.69
N GLY A 76 12.96 18.90 -29.49
CA GLY A 76 13.15 19.50 -28.19
C GLY A 76 11.87 20.19 -27.73
N VAL A 77 11.38 19.86 -26.53
CA VAL A 77 10.16 20.42 -25.98
C VAL A 77 10.39 21.06 -24.61
N VAL A 78 9.61 22.07 -24.30
CA VAL A 78 9.51 22.67 -22.97
C VAL A 78 8.11 22.44 -22.45
N ILE A 79 8.02 21.86 -21.25
CA ILE A 79 6.76 21.59 -20.55
C ILE A 79 6.78 22.38 -19.25
N ARG A 80 5.68 23.09 -18.94
CA ARG A 80 5.51 23.82 -17.68
C ARG A 80 4.29 23.29 -16.96
N CYS A 81 4.50 22.83 -15.72
CA CYS A 81 3.45 22.32 -14.86
C CYS A 81 3.28 23.22 -13.66
N GLU A 82 2.02 23.60 -13.38
CA GLU A 82 1.65 24.42 -12.23
C GLU A 82 1.00 23.56 -11.14
N PRO A 83 1.26 23.84 -9.86
CA PRO A 83 0.53 23.18 -8.78
C PRO A 83 -0.95 23.67 -8.72
N PRO A 84 -1.87 22.91 -8.12
CA PRO A 84 -1.63 21.64 -7.43
C PRO A 84 -1.63 20.42 -8.37
N VAL A 85 -0.68 19.52 -8.17
CA VAL A 85 -0.65 18.21 -8.85
C VAL A 85 -0.77 17.11 -7.80
N ARG A 86 -1.66 16.14 -8.03
CA ARG A 86 -1.96 15.03 -7.11
C ARG A 86 -0.90 13.93 -7.08
N TRP A 87 0.05 13.98 -8.02
CA TRP A 87 1.07 12.96 -8.21
C TRP A 87 2.43 13.42 -7.67
N VAL A 88 3.24 12.46 -7.24
CA VAL A 88 4.68 12.52 -7.28
C VAL A 88 5.11 11.81 -8.55
N THR A 89 6.03 12.37 -9.31
CA THR A 89 6.55 11.75 -10.53
C THR A 89 8.03 11.44 -10.40
N VAL A 90 8.43 10.28 -10.92
CA VAL A 90 9.83 9.92 -11.12
C VAL A 90 10.07 9.96 -12.62
N ASN A 91 10.91 10.90 -13.07
CA ASN A 91 11.21 11.14 -14.47
C ASN A 91 12.65 10.73 -14.77
N PHE A 92 12.84 9.92 -15.78
CA PHE A 92 14.15 9.49 -16.27
C PHE A 92 14.15 9.40 -17.79
N VAL A 93 15.33 9.33 -18.39
CA VAL A 93 15.51 9.17 -19.83
C VAL A 93 16.30 7.89 -20.10
N THR A 94 15.97 7.20 -21.19
CA THR A 94 16.75 6.04 -21.68
C THR A 94 17.75 6.46 -22.76
N ALA A 95 17.53 7.63 -23.36
CA ALA A 95 18.43 8.28 -24.32
C ALA A 95 18.25 9.80 -24.21
N GLY A 96 19.25 10.57 -24.64
CA GLY A 96 19.22 12.03 -24.58
C GLY A 96 19.29 12.57 -23.15
N SER A 97 18.68 13.73 -22.92
CA SER A 97 18.67 14.39 -21.62
C SER A 97 17.40 15.19 -21.38
N ALA A 98 17.08 15.44 -20.12
CA ALA A 98 16.04 16.36 -19.70
C ALA A 98 16.53 17.23 -18.54
N GLU A 99 16.12 18.49 -18.51
CA GLU A 99 16.41 19.42 -17.41
C GLU A 99 15.11 19.79 -16.69
N PHE A 100 15.13 19.73 -15.37
CA PHE A 100 14.01 20.11 -14.50
C PHE A 100 14.41 21.33 -13.68
N ALA A 101 13.76 22.45 -13.91
CA ALA A 101 13.98 23.71 -13.21
C ALA A 101 12.73 24.09 -12.39
N SER A 102 12.94 24.56 -11.17
CA SER A 102 11.90 25.09 -10.29
C SER A 102 12.44 26.32 -9.58
N GLU A 103 11.58 27.30 -9.32
CA GLU A 103 11.98 28.55 -8.68
C GLU A 103 12.65 28.31 -7.32
N GLY A 104 13.79 28.97 -7.12
CA GLY A 104 14.56 28.87 -5.87
C GLY A 104 15.29 27.54 -5.65
N ARG A 105 15.44 26.71 -6.70
CA ARG A 105 16.24 25.47 -6.68
C ARG A 105 17.22 25.44 -7.86
N ALA A 106 18.33 24.76 -7.66
CA ALA A 106 19.24 24.48 -8.77
C ALA A 106 18.56 23.55 -9.79
N PRO A 107 18.73 23.78 -11.09
CA PRO A 107 18.21 22.87 -12.12
C PRO A 107 18.80 21.47 -11.97
N ILE A 108 17.99 20.46 -12.27
CA ILE A 108 18.35 19.04 -12.24
C ILE A 108 18.51 18.57 -13.67
N LEU A 109 19.71 18.19 -14.06
CA LEU A 109 19.95 17.54 -15.34
C LEU A 109 19.78 16.02 -15.15
N VAL A 110 18.94 15.42 -15.98
CA VAL A 110 18.65 13.98 -16.03
C VAL A 110 19.25 13.41 -17.31
N ASP A 111 20.02 12.36 -17.13
CA ASP A 111 20.63 11.52 -18.15
C ASP A 111 20.27 10.04 -17.88
N PRO A 112 20.71 9.05 -18.71
CA PRO A 112 20.37 7.65 -18.50
C PRO A 112 20.86 7.04 -17.17
N SER A 113 21.68 7.74 -16.39
CA SER A 113 22.18 7.28 -15.08
C SER A 113 21.41 7.90 -13.90
N SER A 114 20.55 8.89 -14.16
CA SER A 114 19.87 9.68 -13.14
C SER A 114 18.38 9.81 -13.40
N ALA A 115 17.63 10.21 -12.36
CA ALA A 115 16.20 10.55 -12.46
C ALA A 115 15.89 11.78 -11.61
N ALA A 116 14.79 12.48 -11.96
CA ALA A 116 14.23 13.57 -11.15
C ALA A 116 12.95 13.10 -10.44
N VAL A 117 12.83 13.38 -9.15
CA VAL A 117 11.60 13.23 -8.37
C VAL A 117 10.94 14.60 -8.24
N ASN A 118 9.72 14.72 -8.74
CA ASN A 118 8.95 15.96 -8.69
C ASN A 118 7.70 15.78 -7.83
N ASP A 119 7.57 16.59 -6.79
CA ASP A 119 6.41 16.64 -5.90
C ASP A 119 5.39 17.73 -6.27
N TYR A 120 5.73 18.58 -7.23
CA TYR A 120 4.91 19.71 -7.71
C TYR A 120 4.37 20.60 -6.58
N THR A 121 5.17 20.82 -5.58
CA THR A 121 4.87 21.82 -4.54
C THR A 121 5.13 23.25 -5.04
N ARG A 122 5.83 23.36 -6.17
CA ARG A 122 6.16 24.62 -6.91
C ARG A 122 6.01 24.38 -8.41
N PRO A 123 5.89 25.43 -9.21
CA PRO A 123 5.97 25.34 -10.66
C PRO A 123 7.24 24.62 -11.11
N ILE A 124 7.12 23.75 -12.10
CA ILE A 124 8.23 23.01 -12.68
C ILE A 124 8.26 23.29 -14.19
N ARG A 125 9.43 23.70 -14.67
CA ARG A 125 9.74 23.76 -16.09
C ARG A 125 10.63 22.56 -16.43
N MET A 126 10.19 21.74 -17.35
CA MET A 126 10.93 20.63 -17.89
C MET A 126 11.35 20.97 -19.32
N THR A 127 12.65 20.82 -19.62
CA THR A 127 13.20 20.97 -20.97
C THR A 127 13.74 19.61 -21.40
N VAL A 128 13.18 19.06 -22.47
CA VAL A 128 13.52 17.72 -22.98
C VAL A 128 14.27 17.88 -24.29
N SER A 129 15.43 17.21 -24.42
CA SER A 129 16.22 17.26 -25.66
C SER A 129 15.53 16.52 -26.79
N GLU A 130 15.86 16.89 -28.04
CA GLU A 130 15.30 16.27 -29.26
C GLU A 130 15.52 14.73 -29.32
N SER A 131 16.65 14.27 -28.80
CA SER A 131 17.03 12.86 -28.80
C SER A 131 16.55 12.10 -27.57
N ALA A 132 15.76 12.73 -26.69
CA ALA A 132 15.36 12.11 -25.46
C ALA A 132 14.21 11.11 -25.66
N ALA A 133 14.44 9.89 -25.22
CA ALA A 133 13.39 8.92 -24.94
C ALA A 133 13.11 8.99 -23.42
N GLN A 134 12.02 9.64 -23.06
CA GLN A 134 11.67 9.93 -21.65
C GLN A 134 10.68 8.91 -21.12
N SER A 135 10.87 8.53 -19.87
CA SER A 135 9.92 7.74 -19.08
C SER A 135 9.52 8.48 -17.82
N MET A 136 8.27 8.36 -17.44
CA MET A 136 7.73 8.93 -16.22
C MET A 136 6.88 7.89 -15.47
N VAL A 137 7.12 7.77 -14.18
CA VAL A 137 6.25 7.02 -13.27
C VAL A 137 5.47 8.02 -12.43
N THR A 138 4.14 7.91 -12.42
CA THR A 138 3.25 8.74 -11.58
C THR A 138 2.77 7.92 -10.40
N ILE A 139 2.91 8.44 -9.17
CA ILE A 139 2.47 7.79 -7.94
C ILE A 139 1.57 8.76 -7.17
N SER A 140 0.41 8.30 -6.71
CA SER A 140 -0.50 9.14 -5.92
C SER A 140 0.15 9.59 -4.61
N LYS A 141 0.09 10.91 -4.32
CA LYS A 141 0.56 11.47 -3.04
C LYS A 141 -0.13 10.81 -1.85
N ALA A 142 -1.45 10.58 -1.95
CA ALA A 142 -2.22 9.93 -0.89
C ALA A 142 -1.74 8.49 -0.63
N ARG A 143 -1.36 7.74 -1.68
CA ARG A 143 -0.80 6.39 -1.53
C ARG A 143 0.58 6.40 -0.87
N LEU A 144 1.44 7.34 -1.24
CA LEU A 144 2.75 7.53 -0.60
C LEU A 144 2.60 7.91 0.88
N GLU A 145 1.67 8.80 1.21
CA GLU A 145 1.39 9.21 2.60
C GLU A 145 0.81 8.06 3.42
N SER A 146 -0.12 7.28 2.86
CA SER A 146 -0.66 6.09 3.52
C SER A 146 0.42 5.03 3.75
N TYR A 147 1.30 4.80 2.79
CA TYR A 147 2.44 3.90 2.95
C TYR A 147 3.38 4.38 4.06
N LEU A 148 3.75 5.67 4.05
CA LEU A 148 4.60 6.27 5.08
C LEU A 148 3.96 6.17 6.46
N GLN A 149 2.65 6.47 6.60
CA GLN A 149 1.92 6.36 7.86
C GLN A 149 1.97 4.94 8.43
N ASN A 150 1.79 3.93 7.58
CA ASN A 150 1.89 2.53 7.98
C ASN A 150 3.33 2.18 8.41
N LEU A 151 4.33 2.69 7.70
CA LEU A 151 5.73 2.42 7.97
C LEU A 151 6.21 3.03 9.30
N ILE A 152 5.79 4.29 9.60
CA ILE A 152 6.21 4.99 10.83
C ILE A 152 5.23 4.79 12.01
N GLY A 153 4.09 4.12 11.77
CA GLY A 153 3.08 3.80 12.79
C GLY A 153 2.27 4.99 13.30
N ARG A 154 2.33 6.15 12.64
CA ARG A 154 1.57 7.37 12.99
C ARG A 154 1.36 8.24 11.74
N ALA A 155 0.39 9.17 11.80
CA ALA A 155 0.24 10.15 10.73
C ALA A 155 1.53 11.03 10.62
N PRO A 156 2.03 11.28 9.40
CA PRO A 156 3.13 12.23 9.21
C PRO A 156 2.75 13.62 9.69
N ASP A 157 3.68 14.30 10.34
CA ASP A 157 3.51 15.68 10.84
C ASP A 157 3.80 16.74 9.76
N GLN A 158 4.33 16.32 8.65
CA GLN A 158 4.62 17.15 7.48
C GLN A 158 4.51 16.33 6.18
N PRO A 159 4.31 16.96 5.03
CA PRO A 159 4.27 16.26 3.75
C PRO A 159 5.59 15.52 3.45
N LEU A 160 5.50 14.35 2.83
CA LEU A 160 6.65 13.60 2.35
C LEU A 160 7.35 14.38 1.22
N ARG A 161 8.65 14.61 1.38
CA ARG A 161 9.50 15.31 0.39
C ARG A 161 10.74 14.50 0.14
N PHE A 162 10.98 14.17 -1.13
CA PHE A 162 12.17 13.46 -1.56
C PHE A 162 13.32 14.42 -1.89
N SER A 163 14.55 13.93 -1.80
CA SER A 163 15.68 14.50 -2.51
C SER A 163 15.34 14.49 -4.02
N PRO A 164 15.49 15.62 -4.71
CA PRO A 164 14.93 15.78 -6.06
C PRO A 164 15.67 14.97 -7.15
N THR A 165 16.89 14.51 -6.90
CA THR A 165 17.71 13.73 -7.83
C THR A 165 17.93 12.33 -7.31
N ILE A 166 17.79 11.32 -8.19
CA ILE A 166 18.06 9.91 -7.91
C ILE A 166 19.24 9.47 -8.78
N ASP A 167 20.26 8.85 -8.17
CA ASP A 167 21.22 8.04 -8.90
C ASP A 167 20.64 6.64 -9.16
N MET A 168 20.33 6.35 -10.43
CA MET A 168 19.63 5.10 -10.82
C MET A 168 20.51 3.84 -10.66
N ARG A 169 21.82 4.00 -10.43
CA ARG A 169 22.76 2.89 -10.20
C ARG A 169 23.02 2.61 -8.72
N ARG A 170 22.63 3.54 -7.86
CA ARG A 170 22.85 3.47 -6.41
C ARG A 170 21.52 3.38 -5.67
N GLU A 171 21.05 4.48 -5.08
CA GLU A 171 19.80 4.54 -4.31
C GLU A 171 18.56 4.20 -5.15
N GLY A 172 18.54 4.56 -6.44
CA GLY A 172 17.48 4.26 -7.38
C GLY A 172 17.52 2.86 -7.99
N ALA A 173 18.58 2.08 -7.76
CA ALA A 173 18.74 0.76 -8.41
C ALA A 173 17.59 -0.21 -8.12
N ARG A 174 17.10 -0.21 -6.88
CA ARG A 174 15.94 -1.05 -6.49
C ARG A 174 14.66 -0.60 -7.21
N PHE A 175 14.42 0.71 -7.29
CA PHE A 175 13.29 1.26 -8.02
C PHE A 175 13.35 0.89 -9.51
N ALA A 176 14.52 1.05 -10.14
CA ALA A 176 14.74 0.68 -11.54
C ALA A 176 14.49 -0.82 -11.80
N ALA A 177 15.01 -1.70 -10.93
CA ALA A 177 14.81 -3.15 -11.05
C ALA A 177 13.33 -3.54 -10.89
N THR A 178 12.63 -2.97 -9.90
CA THR A 178 11.19 -3.18 -9.69
C THR A 178 10.39 -2.73 -10.90
N LEU A 179 10.65 -1.53 -11.41
CA LEU A 179 9.99 -1.01 -12.60
C LEU A 179 10.24 -1.87 -13.84
N SER A 180 11.49 -2.34 -14.03
CA SER A 180 11.86 -3.23 -15.14
C SER A 180 11.09 -4.56 -15.08
N MET A 181 10.95 -5.15 -13.90
CA MET A 181 10.16 -6.37 -13.68
C MET A 181 8.68 -6.13 -14.05
N ILE A 182 8.09 -5.03 -13.59
CA ILE A 182 6.70 -4.68 -13.90
C ILE A 182 6.52 -4.49 -15.41
N ARG A 183 7.40 -3.73 -16.07
CA ARG A 183 7.37 -3.52 -17.52
C ARG A 183 7.47 -4.83 -18.30
N SER A 184 8.36 -5.74 -17.89
CA SER A 184 8.50 -7.05 -18.53
C SER A 184 7.22 -7.87 -18.43
N HIS A 185 6.53 -7.81 -17.28
CA HIS A 185 5.24 -8.48 -17.12
C HIS A 185 4.17 -7.85 -18.03
N LEU A 186 4.05 -6.52 -18.07
CA LEU A 186 3.10 -5.83 -18.94
C LEU A 186 3.34 -6.13 -20.41
N ALA A 187 4.60 -6.12 -20.85
CA ALA A 187 4.98 -6.42 -22.24
C ALA A 187 4.69 -7.88 -22.63
N SER A 188 4.76 -8.83 -21.68
CA SER A 188 4.46 -10.23 -21.94
C SER A 188 2.97 -10.55 -22.13
N ARG A 189 2.08 -9.64 -21.69
CA ARG A 189 0.62 -9.77 -21.76
C ARG A 189 -0.05 -8.41 -22.02
N PRO A 190 0.13 -7.82 -23.20
CA PRO A 190 -0.31 -6.45 -23.48
C PRO A 190 -1.83 -6.26 -23.39
N ASP A 191 -2.63 -7.30 -23.65
CA ASP A 191 -4.09 -7.25 -23.65
C ASP A 191 -4.73 -7.85 -22.39
N ALA A 192 -3.93 -8.32 -21.42
CA ALA A 192 -4.46 -8.95 -20.23
C ALA A 192 -4.70 -7.95 -19.12
N GLU A 193 -5.89 -7.99 -18.51
CA GLU A 193 -6.13 -7.29 -17.24
C GLU A 193 -5.24 -7.85 -16.13
N ILE A 194 -4.64 -6.94 -15.38
CA ILE A 194 -3.86 -7.32 -14.19
C ILE A 194 -4.83 -7.55 -13.04
N ALA A 195 -4.73 -8.70 -12.39
CA ALA A 195 -5.53 -8.98 -11.20
C ALA A 195 -5.31 -7.87 -10.13
N PRO A 196 -6.38 -7.37 -9.47
CA PRO A 196 -6.26 -6.28 -8.50
C PRO A 196 -5.26 -6.55 -7.37
N SER A 197 -5.14 -7.81 -6.91
CA SER A 197 -4.16 -8.23 -5.92
C SER A 197 -2.73 -8.05 -6.42
N LEU A 198 -2.43 -8.47 -7.65
CA LEU A 198 -1.11 -8.31 -8.25
C LEU A 198 -0.78 -6.84 -8.52
N ALA A 199 -1.76 -6.04 -8.95
CA ALA A 199 -1.59 -4.59 -9.10
C ALA A 199 -1.23 -3.91 -7.77
N ALA A 200 -1.87 -4.32 -6.67
CA ALA A 200 -1.56 -3.83 -5.32
C ALA A 200 -0.15 -4.24 -4.85
N GLU A 201 0.30 -5.46 -5.16
CA GLU A 201 1.66 -5.91 -4.86
C GLU A 201 2.70 -5.10 -5.64
N TYR A 202 2.47 -4.84 -6.93
CA TYR A 202 3.34 -3.99 -7.74
C TYR A 202 3.41 -2.56 -7.23
N GLU A 203 2.26 -1.98 -6.88
CA GLU A 203 2.19 -0.66 -6.27
C GLU A 203 2.99 -0.61 -4.96
N HIS A 204 2.78 -1.58 -4.06
CA HIS A 204 3.50 -1.67 -2.79
C HIS A 204 5.02 -1.80 -3.00
N ALA A 205 5.45 -2.68 -3.91
CA ALA A 205 6.86 -2.88 -4.20
C ALA A 205 7.53 -1.62 -4.76
N LEU A 206 6.84 -0.90 -5.67
CA LEU A 206 7.35 0.32 -6.29
C LEU A 206 7.43 1.48 -5.31
N ILE A 207 6.39 1.69 -4.49
CA ILE A 207 6.37 2.71 -3.42
C ILE A 207 7.44 2.39 -2.38
N SER A 208 7.56 1.14 -1.95
CA SER A 208 8.59 0.69 -1.02
C SER A 208 10.00 0.97 -1.55
N ALA A 209 10.26 0.64 -2.82
CA ALA A 209 11.55 0.89 -3.45
C ALA A 209 11.89 2.38 -3.50
N LEU A 210 10.90 3.24 -3.74
CA LEU A 210 11.08 4.71 -3.75
C LEU A 210 11.29 5.27 -2.34
N VAL A 211 10.40 4.97 -1.39
CA VAL A 211 10.41 5.57 -0.04
C VAL A 211 11.63 5.13 0.77
N LEU A 212 12.03 3.86 0.64
CA LEU A 212 13.18 3.30 1.37
C LEU A 212 14.51 3.50 0.63
N GLY A 213 14.49 3.64 -0.69
CA GLY A 213 15.71 3.84 -1.49
C GLY A 213 16.11 5.30 -1.61
N GLN A 214 15.15 6.18 -1.87
CA GLN A 214 15.41 7.59 -2.12
C GLN A 214 15.43 8.40 -0.81
N PRO A 215 16.50 9.17 -0.51
CA PRO A 215 16.52 10.07 0.63
C PRO A 215 15.32 11.01 0.66
N ASN A 216 14.70 11.14 1.82
CA ASN A 216 13.54 11.96 2.04
C ASN A 216 13.55 12.55 3.46
N ASN A 217 12.64 13.48 3.76
CA ASN A 217 12.58 14.14 5.06
C ASN A 217 12.22 13.21 6.25
N PHE A 218 11.82 11.96 5.99
CA PHE A 218 11.56 10.93 6.99
C PHE A 218 12.65 9.85 7.04
N THR A 219 13.69 9.92 6.19
CA THR A 219 14.76 8.91 6.12
C THR A 219 15.35 8.60 7.48
N GLN A 220 15.66 9.63 8.27
CA GLN A 220 16.22 9.42 9.63
C GLN A 220 15.22 8.72 10.56
N LEU A 221 13.94 9.02 10.47
CA LEU A 221 12.90 8.38 11.27
C LEU A 221 12.67 6.93 10.83
N ILE A 222 12.66 6.68 9.52
CA ILE A 222 12.47 5.33 8.93
C ILE A 222 13.61 4.39 9.31
N PHE A 223 14.85 4.87 9.25
CA PHE A 223 16.06 4.08 9.54
C PHE A 223 16.63 4.35 10.92
N ALA A 224 15.98 5.18 11.73
CA ALA A 224 16.36 5.30 13.12
C ALA A 224 16.44 3.87 13.68
N PRO A 225 17.54 3.50 14.39
CA PRO A 225 17.49 2.30 15.19
C PRO A 225 16.18 2.37 15.96
N VAL A 226 15.36 1.33 15.89
CA VAL A 226 14.22 1.19 16.80
C VAL A 226 14.90 1.16 18.18
N THR A 227 15.18 2.34 18.72
CA THR A 227 15.29 2.49 20.16
C THR A 227 13.96 1.93 20.60
N PRO A 228 13.91 0.85 21.40
CA PRO A 228 12.66 0.38 21.92
C PRO A 228 12.09 1.61 22.63
N SER A 229 11.22 2.35 21.94
CA SER A 229 10.24 3.21 22.60
C SER A 229 9.69 2.28 23.64
N PRO A 230 9.72 2.61 24.96
CA PRO A 230 9.28 1.66 25.98
C PRO A 230 7.98 1.08 25.44
N ALA A 231 8.03 -0.21 25.05
CA ALA A 231 7.03 -0.85 24.19
C ALA A 231 5.70 -0.39 24.72
N ARG A 232 4.85 0.18 23.85
CA ARG A 232 3.62 0.86 24.35
C ARG A 232 3.03 -0.10 25.35
N VAL A 233 2.50 0.45 26.43
CA VAL A 233 1.89 -0.39 27.48
C VAL A 233 1.03 -1.51 26.87
N THR A 234 0.30 -1.19 25.81
CA THR A 234 -0.51 -2.09 25.00
C THR A 234 0.33 -3.15 24.29
N ASP A 235 1.45 -2.81 23.65
CA ASP A 235 2.26 -3.74 22.86
C ASP A 235 2.88 -4.82 23.77
N ARG A 236 3.42 -4.43 24.93
CA ARG A 236 3.96 -5.38 25.93
C ARG A 236 2.91 -6.37 26.45
N VAL A 237 1.70 -5.86 26.67
CA VAL A 237 0.61 -6.71 27.18
C VAL A 237 0.08 -7.63 26.08
N VAL A 238 -0.04 -7.13 24.86
CA VAL A 238 -0.46 -7.93 23.69
C VAL A 238 0.56 -9.05 23.43
N GLU A 239 1.86 -8.71 23.35
CA GLU A 239 2.94 -9.70 23.17
C GLU A 239 2.95 -10.75 24.29
N TYR A 240 2.74 -10.33 25.53
CA TYR A 240 2.62 -11.26 26.66
C TYR A 240 1.40 -12.19 26.54
N ILE A 241 0.23 -11.65 26.16
CA ILE A 241 -0.97 -12.45 25.92
C ILE A 241 -0.77 -13.43 24.77
N ASP A 242 -0.09 -13.02 23.70
CA ASP A 242 0.15 -13.85 22.52
C ASP A 242 1.20 -14.93 22.76
N SER A 243 2.21 -14.67 23.60
CA SER A 243 3.27 -15.63 23.93
C SER A 243 2.81 -16.75 24.87
N ALA A 244 1.78 -16.51 25.67
CA ALA A 244 1.31 -17.47 26.67
C ALA A 244 0.10 -18.27 26.14
N THR A 245 0.30 -19.59 26.02
CA THR A 245 -0.62 -20.46 25.28
C THR A 245 -1.89 -20.82 26.05
N ASP A 246 -1.87 -20.98 27.40
CA ASP A 246 -2.96 -21.63 28.11
C ASP A 246 -3.31 -21.08 29.52
N VAL A 247 -2.90 -19.86 29.88
CA VAL A 247 -3.06 -19.35 31.24
C VAL A 247 -4.18 -18.32 31.35
N PRO A 248 -5.10 -18.41 32.33
CA PRO A 248 -6.06 -17.36 32.63
C PRO A 248 -5.34 -16.18 33.27
N PHE A 249 -5.09 -15.10 32.51
CA PHE A 249 -4.48 -13.88 33.03
C PHE A 249 -5.43 -13.11 33.95
N THR A 250 -4.87 -12.52 34.99
CA THR A 250 -5.50 -11.51 35.84
C THR A 250 -5.12 -10.11 35.40
N VAL A 251 -5.92 -9.12 35.74
CA VAL A 251 -5.58 -7.70 35.50
C VAL A 251 -4.26 -7.35 36.17
N ARG A 252 -3.98 -7.94 37.34
CA ARG A 252 -2.75 -7.70 38.11
C ARG A 252 -1.52 -8.16 37.33
N GLU A 253 -1.54 -9.36 36.75
CA GLU A 253 -0.43 -9.83 35.91
C GLU A 253 -0.19 -8.92 34.71
N LEU A 254 -1.27 -8.44 34.06
CA LEU A 254 -1.13 -7.51 32.95
C LEU A 254 -0.54 -6.15 33.37
N THR A 255 -0.88 -5.67 34.58
CA THR A 255 -0.28 -4.42 35.15
C THR A 255 1.18 -4.64 35.53
N ASP A 256 1.54 -5.81 36.07
CA ASP A 256 2.91 -6.16 36.44
C ASP A 256 3.80 -6.27 35.19
N VAL A 257 3.33 -6.92 34.13
CA VAL A 257 4.03 -6.99 32.81
C VAL A 257 4.17 -5.60 32.18
N ALA A 258 3.13 -4.81 32.24
CA ALA A 258 3.13 -3.46 31.68
C ALA A 258 3.89 -2.44 32.55
N GLN A 259 4.16 -2.77 33.82
CA GLN A 259 4.74 -1.87 34.81
C GLN A 259 4.00 -0.52 34.95
N VAL A 260 2.69 -0.58 34.95
CA VAL A 260 1.80 0.58 35.09
C VAL A 260 0.65 0.28 36.03
N SER A 261 0.00 1.33 36.54
CA SER A 261 -1.24 1.16 37.31
C SER A 261 -2.39 0.63 36.43
N GLU A 262 -3.37 -0.01 37.04
CA GLU A 262 -4.58 -0.49 36.36
C GLU A 262 -5.26 0.64 35.54
N ARG A 263 -5.39 1.83 36.15
CA ARG A 263 -5.96 3.00 35.47
C ARG A 263 -5.18 3.38 34.20
N ALA A 264 -3.85 3.34 34.25
CA ALA A 264 -2.98 3.63 33.08
C ALA A 264 -3.10 2.55 32.03
N LEU A 265 -3.19 1.26 32.41
CA LEU A 265 -3.43 0.14 31.52
C LEU A 265 -4.76 0.30 30.76
N TYR A 266 -5.85 0.59 31.46
CA TYR A 266 -7.16 0.80 30.85
C TYR A 266 -7.17 2.02 29.92
N ALA A 267 -6.51 3.13 30.29
CA ALA A 267 -6.39 4.31 29.47
C ALA A 267 -5.59 4.03 28.17
N ALA A 268 -4.48 3.29 28.28
CA ALA A 268 -3.67 2.89 27.14
C ALA A 268 -4.47 2.03 26.16
N PHE A 269 -5.13 0.97 26.64
CA PHE A 269 -5.93 0.10 25.78
C PHE A 269 -7.09 0.81 25.08
N ARG A 270 -7.79 1.71 25.78
CA ARG A 270 -8.85 2.51 25.17
C ARG A 270 -8.32 3.46 24.09
N ARG A 271 -7.18 4.09 24.33
CA ARG A 271 -6.55 5.02 23.39
C ARG A 271 -6.01 4.30 22.15
N ASP A 272 -5.33 3.16 22.35
CA ASP A 272 -4.55 2.50 21.31
C ASP A 272 -5.36 1.46 20.54
N LEU A 273 -6.31 0.75 21.20
CA LEU A 273 -7.10 -0.34 20.62
C LEU A 273 -8.62 -0.11 20.69
N GLY A 274 -9.08 0.99 21.26
CA GLY A 274 -10.51 1.32 21.38
C GLY A 274 -11.31 0.43 22.34
N VAL A 275 -10.68 -0.57 23.00
CA VAL A 275 -11.33 -1.53 23.88
C VAL A 275 -10.67 -1.57 25.25
N SER A 276 -11.33 -2.19 26.25
CA SER A 276 -10.67 -2.43 27.54
C SER A 276 -9.73 -3.65 27.48
N PRO A 277 -8.69 -3.72 28.36
CA PRO A 277 -7.80 -4.88 28.45
C PRO A 277 -8.56 -6.22 28.62
N MET A 278 -9.60 -6.20 29.44
CA MET A 278 -10.43 -7.40 29.69
C MET A 278 -11.34 -7.77 28.49
N ALA A 279 -11.78 -6.77 27.71
CA ALA A 279 -12.52 -7.05 26.48
C ALA A 279 -11.60 -7.64 25.41
N TYR A 280 -10.39 -7.13 25.28
CA TYR A 280 -9.36 -7.67 24.39
C TYR A 280 -9.00 -9.12 24.77
N LEU A 281 -8.67 -9.35 26.04
CA LEU A 281 -8.35 -10.69 26.55
C LEU A 281 -9.50 -11.68 26.32
N ARG A 282 -10.73 -11.25 26.54
CA ARG A 282 -11.91 -12.10 26.27
C ARG A 282 -12.00 -12.48 24.80
N LYS A 283 -11.76 -11.55 23.90
CA LYS A 283 -11.76 -11.79 22.45
C LYS A 283 -10.71 -12.83 22.04
N ILE A 284 -9.47 -12.68 22.52
CA ILE A 284 -8.40 -13.65 22.25
C ILE A 284 -8.75 -15.04 22.79
N ARG A 285 -9.30 -15.13 24.01
CA ARG A 285 -9.76 -16.40 24.58
C ARG A 285 -10.86 -17.07 23.74
N LEU A 286 -11.79 -16.28 23.20
CA LEU A 286 -12.84 -16.80 22.32
C LEU A 286 -12.28 -17.32 20.99
N ILE A 287 -11.30 -16.61 20.39
CA ILE A 287 -10.63 -17.02 19.16
C ILE A 287 -9.91 -18.36 19.40
N ARG A 288 -9.10 -18.46 20.45
CA ARG A 288 -8.38 -19.71 20.80
C ARG A 288 -9.33 -20.86 21.13
N ALA A 289 -10.43 -20.59 21.84
CA ALA A 289 -11.46 -21.57 22.10
C ALA A 289 -12.11 -22.10 20.81
N ARG A 290 -12.34 -21.21 19.83
CA ARG A 290 -12.85 -21.61 18.50
C ARG A 290 -11.86 -22.50 17.77
N GLU A 291 -10.61 -22.14 17.75
CA GLU A 291 -9.54 -22.96 17.15
C GLU A 291 -9.48 -24.35 17.80
N ALA A 292 -9.53 -24.41 19.12
CA ALA A 292 -9.57 -25.69 19.84
C ALA A 292 -10.82 -26.53 19.50
N LEU A 293 -12.00 -25.92 19.36
CA LEU A 293 -13.21 -26.59 18.93
C LEU A 293 -13.13 -27.10 17.48
N LEU A 294 -12.37 -26.39 16.63
CA LEU A 294 -12.13 -26.79 15.26
C LEU A 294 -11.01 -27.84 15.10
N THR A 295 -9.98 -27.85 15.94
CA THR A 295 -8.82 -28.76 15.83
C THR A 295 -8.99 -30.11 16.62
N ALA A 296 -9.85 -30.17 17.56
CA ALA A 296 -9.97 -31.20 18.58
C ALA A 296 -10.30 -32.66 18.11
N GLN A 297 -10.12 -33.01 16.85
CA GLN A 297 -10.53 -34.31 16.29
C GLN A 297 -9.38 -35.20 15.77
N GLU A 298 -8.13 -34.83 15.91
CA GLU A 298 -7.04 -35.68 15.42
C GLU A 298 -6.51 -36.68 16.44
N ASP A 299 -6.80 -36.49 17.75
CA ASP A 299 -6.39 -37.41 18.82
C ASP A 299 -7.57 -38.06 19.53
N HIS A 300 -7.48 -39.35 19.70
CA HIS A 300 -8.51 -40.27 20.26
C HIS A 300 -8.86 -40.07 21.74
N ALA A 301 -8.59 -38.92 22.35
CA ALA A 301 -8.94 -38.59 23.75
C ALA A 301 -10.25 -37.78 23.81
N ALA A 302 -11.37 -38.45 23.66
CA ALA A 302 -12.73 -37.85 23.53
C ALA A 302 -13.23 -37.07 24.77
N VAL A 303 -12.49 -36.98 25.88
CA VAL A 303 -12.93 -36.31 27.12
C VAL A 303 -12.52 -34.85 27.18
N GLU A 304 -11.41 -34.43 26.56
CA GLU A 304 -10.90 -33.05 26.63
C GLU A 304 -11.58 -32.08 25.64
N THR A 305 -12.45 -32.55 24.78
CA THR A 305 -13.03 -31.81 23.66
C THR A 305 -14.48 -31.39 23.85
N THR A 306 -15.02 -31.48 25.05
CA THR A 306 -16.37 -30.96 25.32
C THR A 306 -16.36 -29.41 25.30
N VAL A 307 -17.46 -28.80 24.88
CA VAL A 307 -17.64 -27.34 24.97
C VAL A 307 -17.34 -26.81 26.37
N THR A 308 -17.70 -27.60 27.40
CA THR A 308 -17.45 -27.28 28.81
C THR A 308 -15.96 -27.30 29.13
N ALA A 309 -15.23 -28.35 28.71
CA ALA A 309 -13.79 -28.47 28.94
C ALA A 309 -13.01 -27.31 28.21
N VAL A 310 -13.38 -27.04 26.97
CA VAL A 310 -12.81 -25.91 26.20
C VAL A 310 -13.09 -24.60 26.91
N ALA A 311 -14.30 -24.32 27.37
CA ALA A 311 -14.61 -23.09 28.10
C ALA A 311 -13.72 -22.92 29.35
N TYR A 312 -13.56 -23.96 30.16
CA TYR A 312 -12.71 -23.91 31.35
C TYR A 312 -11.22 -23.78 31.01
N ARG A 313 -10.73 -24.51 30.01
CA ARG A 313 -9.34 -24.40 29.52
C ARG A 313 -8.97 -22.99 29.16
N PHE A 314 -9.83 -22.26 28.49
CA PHE A 314 -9.59 -20.88 28.11
C PHE A 314 -10.08 -19.83 29.13
N GLY A 315 -10.29 -20.25 30.40
CA GLY A 315 -10.52 -19.36 31.54
C GLY A 315 -11.93 -18.76 31.64
N PHE A 316 -12.94 -19.46 31.11
CA PHE A 316 -14.34 -19.10 31.30
C PHE A 316 -14.94 -19.90 32.44
N ASN A 317 -15.18 -19.28 33.58
CA ASN A 317 -15.73 -19.94 34.77
C ASN A 317 -17.24 -20.29 34.68
N HIS A 318 -17.93 -19.77 33.63
CA HIS A 318 -19.37 -20.00 33.42
C HIS A 318 -19.64 -20.30 31.94
N VAL A 319 -20.00 -21.56 31.68
CA VAL A 319 -20.25 -22.05 30.31
C VAL A 319 -21.38 -21.31 29.61
N GLY A 320 -22.43 -20.91 30.33
CA GLY A 320 -23.53 -20.11 29.75
C GLY A 320 -23.09 -18.71 29.29
N ARG A 321 -22.22 -18.03 30.06
CA ARG A 321 -21.63 -16.73 29.66
C ARG A 321 -20.64 -16.89 28.50
N PHE A 322 -19.87 -17.98 28.51
CA PHE A 322 -19.00 -18.33 27.38
C PHE A 322 -19.82 -18.48 26.09
N ALA A 323 -20.90 -19.29 26.11
CA ALA A 323 -21.75 -19.50 24.95
C ALA A 323 -22.38 -18.19 24.43
N ALA A 324 -22.82 -17.32 25.33
CA ALA A 324 -23.39 -16.01 24.96
C ALA A 324 -22.33 -15.08 24.30
N HIS A 325 -21.12 -15.00 24.89
CA HIS A 325 -20.02 -14.20 24.31
C HIS A 325 -19.54 -14.79 22.99
N TYR A 326 -19.45 -16.09 22.87
CA TYR A 326 -19.05 -16.81 21.67
C TYR A 326 -20.02 -16.52 20.52
N ARG A 327 -21.32 -16.62 20.77
CA ARG A 327 -22.36 -16.31 19.78
C ARG A 327 -22.32 -14.83 19.36
N ALA A 328 -22.09 -13.92 20.31
CA ALA A 328 -21.96 -12.49 20.00
C ALA A 328 -20.75 -12.19 19.11
N GLU A 329 -19.64 -12.92 19.28
CA GLU A 329 -18.41 -12.71 18.50
C GLU A 329 -18.45 -13.41 17.12
N PHE A 330 -19.00 -14.65 17.06
CA PHE A 330 -18.91 -15.50 15.86
C PHE A 330 -20.24 -15.77 15.14
N GLY A 331 -21.37 -15.32 15.70
CA GLY A 331 -22.71 -15.52 15.12
C GLY A 331 -23.30 -16.91 15.31
N GLU A 332 -22.55 -17.86 15.86
CA GLU A 332 -22.93 -19.26 16.09
C GLU A 332 -22.63 -19.71 17.53
N PHE A 333 -23.28 -20.76 17.98
CA PHE A 333 -22.95 -21.35 19.30
C PHE A 333 -21.68 -22.23 19.22
N PRO A 334 -20.91 -22.38 20.33
CA PRO A 334 -19.75 -23.29 20.38
C PRO A 334 -20.08 -24.73 20.01
N SER A 335 -21.32 -25.19 20.36
CA SER A 335 -21.81 -26.50 20.01
C SER A 335 -22.08 -26.66 18.50
N GLU A 336 -22.41 -25.58 17.80
CA GLU A 336 -22.63 -25.58 16.35
C GLU A 336 -21.31 -25.65 15.63
N THR A 337 -20.31 -24.82 16.01
CA THR A 337 -18.94 -24.90 15.50
C THR A 337 -18.38 -26.32 15.59
N ARG A 338 -18.59 -26.99 16.75
CA ARG A 338 -18.17 -28.37 16.94
C ARG A 338 -18.92 -29.36 16.04
N LYS A 339 -20.23 -29.17 15.81
CA LYS A 339 -21.09 -30.08 15.01
C LYS A 339 -20.83 -29.92 13.52
N SER A 340 -20.66 -28.71 13.00
CA SER A 340 -20.48 -28.44 11.59
C SER A 340 -19.29 -29.19 11.01
N ARG A 341 -18.26 -29.46 11.80
CA ARG A 341 -17.11 -30.26 11.39
C ARG A 341 -17.37 -31.76 11.37
N VAL A 342 -18.21 -32.29 12.28
CA VAL A 342 -18.58 -33.71 12.29
C VAL A 342 -19.26 -34.11 10.99
N VAL A 343 -20.03 -33.21 10.39
CA VAL A 343 -20.72 -33.44 9.11
C VAL A 343 -19.72 -33.42 7.95
N ALA A 344 -18.74 -32.50 7.95
CA ALA A 344 -17.74 -32.39 6.89
C ALA A 344 -16.80 -33.59 6.83
N VAL A 345 -16.40 -34.16 7.99
CA VAL A 345 -15.51 -35.32 8.05
C VAL A 345 -16.26 -36.63 7.65
N ARG A 346 -17.54 -36.78 8.03
CA ARG A 346 -18.35 -37.92 7.59
C ARG A 346 -18.58 -37.93 6.08
N SER A 347 -18.77 -36.81 5.45
CA SER A 347 -18.91 -36.74 3.98
C SER A 347 -17.63 -37.12 3.23
N LEU A 348 -16.45 -36.87 3.79
CA LEU A 348 -15.15 -37.25 3.20
C LEU A 348 -14.81 -38.74 3.39
N THR A 349 -15.28 -39.36 4.50
CA THR A 349 -15.05 -40.82 4.75
C THR A 349 -16.03 -41.72 4.02
N ASP A 350 -17.22 -41.26 3.70
CA ASP A 350 -18.20 -42.01 2.91
C ASP A 350 -17.84 -42.07 1.42
N THR A 351 -17.15 -41.00 0.90
CA THR A 351 -16.69 -40.97 -0.51
C THR A 351 -15.51 -41.92 -0.76
N SER A 352 -14.75 -42.31 0.25
CA SER A 352 -13.61 -43.25 0.15
C SER A 352 -13.98 -44.74 0.34
N ARG A 353 -15.24 -45.05 0.63
CA ARG A 353 -15.72 -46.44 0.76
C ARG A 353 -16.54 -46.95 -0.43
N SER A 354 -16.68 -46.13 -1.50
CA SER A 354 -17.46 -46.47 -2.69
C SER A 354 -16.59 -46.62 -3.94
N HIS A 355 -15.32 -47.06 -3.78
CA HIS A 355 -14.51 -47.51 -4.89
C HIS A 355 -13.88 -48.86 -4.59
#